data_9bbecf28cc403f668a78d422a2502f1f
#
_entry.id   9bbecf28cc403f668a78d422a2502f1f
#
_cell.length_a   1.000
_cell.length_b   1.000
_cell.length_c   1.000
_cell.angle_alpha   90.00
_cell.angle_beta   90.00
_cell.angle_gamma   90.00
#
_symmetry.space_group_name_H-M   'P 1'
#
loop_
_entity.id
_entity.type
_entity.pdbx_description
1 polymer ?
#
loop_
_entity_poly.entity_id
_entity_poly.type
_entity_poly.pdbx_seq_one_letter_code
_entity_poly.pdbx_strand_id
1 'polypeptide(L)'
;MPLVAAAPTPRVILGLMTFGTDEATGARITSVPEFAKILDLYQQRGYSEVDTARVYIGGQQEAFTREAGWKERGLTLATKVKYPANPGDNTADKVAASVETSLKELGTDCVDLLYLHAADRATPFAETLEALDKLHKQGKFVRLGISNFTAFEVAEICLTAKYNGWVRPTVYQGMYNAITRSIDTELVLACRRYGLDIVVYNPIAGGLFSGKIKSKDFTPAEGRFSDTANSGKMYRGRYFRDSTFNALQLVEKAVEPHGLSLVETALRWVVHHSQLKIKDGNDGIIIGVSSIDQLANNLDNIEKGPLPDDVVNALDEAWKISKVDSVPYWHGEVKYHYDPKQVLFAPGAK
;
A
#
# COMPACT_ATOMS: atom_id res chain seq x y z
N MET A 1 -33.04 -21.12 -15.12
CA MET A 1 -31.95 -20.31 -15.66
C MET A 1 -30.68 -20.68 -14.91
N PRO A 2 -29.57 -21.05 -15.57
CA PRO A 2 -28.31 -21.23 -14.84
C PRO A 2 -27.93 -19.88 -14.22
N LEU A 3 -27.63 -19.88 -12.91
CA LEU A 3 -27.06 -18.75 -12.22
C LEU A 3 -25.73 -18.46 -12.91
N VAL A 4 -25.67 -17.43 -13.74
CA VAL A 4 -24.40 -16.90 -14.26
C VAL A 4 -23.71 -16.33 -13.03
N ALA A 5 -22.62 -16.96 -12.59
CA ALA A 5 -21.78 -16.42 -11.53
C ALA A 5 -21.42 -14.98 -11.91
N ALA A 6 -21.68 -14.02 -11.04
CA ALA A 6 -21.25 -12.65 -11.26
C ALA A 6 -19.73 -12.68 -11.54
N ALA A 7 -19.30 -11.88 -12.50
CA ALA A 7 -17.85 -11.75 -12.76
C ALA A 7 -17.15 -11.37 -11.46
N PRO A 8 -15.99 -11.99 -11.14
CA PRO A 8 -15.31 -11.69 -9.89
C PRO A 8 -14.99 -10.20 -9.81
N THR A 9 -15.46 -9.55 -8.75
CA THR A 9 -15.20 -8.14 -8.48
C THR A 9 -13.72 -7.96 -8.13
N PRO A 10 -13.00 -6.98 -8.70
CA PRO A 10 -11.62 -6.71 -8.31
C PRO A 10 -11.50 -6.46 -6.81
N ARG A 11 -10.46 -6.99 -6.15
CA ARG A 11 -10.22 -6.69 -4.73
C ARG A 11 -9.70 -5.28 -4.58
N VAL A 12 -10.57 -4.38 -4.14
CA VAL A 12 -10.26 -2.96 -3.88
C VAL A 12 -10.27 -2.72 -2.38
N ILE A 13 -9.27 -1.99 -1.90
CA ILE A 13 -9.09 -1.63 -0.49
C ILE A 13 -9.10 -0.10 -0.39
N LEU A 14 -9.90 0.45 0.50
CA LEU A 14 -9.92 1.90 0.75
C LEU A 14 -8.78 2.28 1.68
N GLY A 15 -7.82 3.06 1.17
CA GLY A 15 -6.69 3.59 1.94
C GLY A 15 -7.09 4.85 2.72
N LEU A 16 -6.88 4.83 4.03
CA LEU A 16 -7.34 5.87 4.95
C LEU A 16 -6.30 6.94 5.28
N MET A 17 -5.17 6.99 4.57
CA MET A 17 -4.07 7.93 4.85
C MET A 17 -4.47 9.43 4.77
N THR A 18 -5.57 9.74 4.10
CA THR A 18 -6.07 11.11 3.92
C THR A 18 -7.30 11.43 4.79
N PHE A 19 -7.66 10.55 5.73
CA PHE A 19 -8.81 10.71 6.61
C PHE A 19 -8.35 11.09 8.02
N GLY A 20 -8.85 12.20 8.56
CA GLY A 20 -8.52 12.70 9.89
C GLY A 20 -8.75 14.19 10.00
N THR A 21 -8.61 14.77 11.18
CA THR A 21 -8.96 16.17 11.46
C THR A 21 -7.86 17.18 11.17
N ASP A 22 -6.60 16.71 10.99
CA ASP A 22 -5.43 17.60 10.82
C ASP A 22 -4.98 17.68 9.36
N GLU A 23 -5.39 18.73 8.67
CA GLU A 23 -5.01 19.00 7.28
C GLU A 23 -3.50 19.24 7.12
N ALA A 24 -2.83 19.79 8.13
CA ALA A 24 -1.39 20.04 8.09
C ALA A 24 -0.59 18.73 8.02
N THR A 25 -1.10 17.65 8.62
CA THR A 25 -0.50 16.32 8.53
C THR A 25 -0.98 15.50 7.33
N GLY A 26 -1.85 16.06 6.49
CA GLY A 26 -2.25 15.48 5.21
C GLY A 26 -3.70 15.01 5.12
N ALA A 27 -4.54 15.31 6.11
CA ALA A 27 -5.97 15.03 6.04
C ALA A 27 -6.64 15.81 4.89
N ARG A 28 -7.65 15.18 4.29
CA ARG A 28 -8.51 15.74 3.21
C ARG A 28 -9.99 15.48 3.51
N ILE A 29 -10.29 14.36 4.12
CA ILE A 29 -11.61 14.02 4.66
C ILE A 29 -11.54 14.29 6.14
N THR A 30 -12.10 15.43 6.57
CA THR A 30 -11.83 15.98 7.90
C THR A 30 -13.00 15.88 8.88
N SER A 31 -14.14 15.35 8.41
CA SER A 31 -15.31 15.15 9.26
C SER A 31 -15.79 13.70 9.26
N VAL A 32 -16.21 13.21 10.43
CA VAL A 32 -16.79 11.86 10.57
C VAL A 32 -18.04 11.67 9.69
N PRO A 33 -18.97 12.64 9.56
CA PRO A 33 -20.10 12.48 8.65
C PRO A 33 -19.71 12.32 7.18
N GLU A 34 -18.66 12.99 6.70
CA GLU A 34 -18.15 12.82 5.34
C GLU A 34 -17.48 11.46 5.18
N PHE A 35 -16.68 11.04 6.16
CA PHE A 35 -16.09 9.71 6.19
C PHE A 35 -17.17 8.62 6.13
N ALA A 36 -18.23 8.75 6.93
CA ALA A 36 -19.36 7.82 6.93
C ALA A 36 -20.01 7.71 5.53
N LYS A 37 -20.25 8.84 4.85
CA LYS A 37 -20.81 8.84 3.48
C LYS A 37 -19.89 8.12 2.47
N ILE A 38 -18.59 8.28 2.61
CA ILE A 38 -17.61 7.58 1.78
C ILE A 38 -17.68 6.06 2.03
N LEU A 39 -17.75 5.64 3.29
CA LEU A 39 -17.93 4.23 3.65
C LEU A 39 -19.27 3.67 3.17
N ASP A 40 -20.36 4.46 3.25
CA ASP A 40 -21.69 4.05 2.73
C ASP A 40 -21.61 3.77 1.23
N LEU A 41 -21.05 4.68 0.44
CA LEU A 41 -20.85 4.47 -0.99
C LEU A 41 -19.98 3.25 -1.28
N TYR A 42 -18.87 3.11 -0.56
CA TYR A 42 -17.92 2.02 -0.72
C TYR A 42 -18.58 0.66 -0.47
N GLN A 43 -19.37 0.54 0.62
CA GLN A 43 -20.10 -0.68 0.95
C GLN A 43 -21.28 -0.94 0.00
N GLN A 44 -21.98 0.09 -0.49
CA GLN A 44 -23.02 -0.05 -1.52
C GLN A 44 -22.46 -0.61 -2.83
N ARG A 45 -21.18 -0.36 -3.13
CA ARG A 45 -20.48 -0.93 -4.29
C ARG A 45 -19.93 -2.36 -4.01
N GLY A 46 -20.22 -2.94 -2.83
CA GLY A 46 -19.84 -4.31 -2.47
C GLY A 46 -18.42 -4.47 -1.91
N TYR A 47 -17.76 -3.38 -1.54
CA TYR A 47 -16.42 -3.40 -0.95
C TYR A 47 -16.47 -3.24 0.57
N SER A 48 -15.51 -3.85 1.29
CA SER A 48 -15.51 -3.84 2.76
C SER A 48 -14.12 -3.77 3.40
N GLU A 49 -13.04 -3.71 2.63
CA GLU A 49 -11.69 -3.70 3.17
C GLU A 49 -11.15 -2.27 3.30
N VAL A 50 -10.60 -1.91 4.47
CA VAL A 50 -9.97 -0.61 4.73
C VAL A 50 -8.54 -0.79 5.25
N ASP A 51 -7.64 0.14 4.88
CA ASP A 51 -6.23 0.11 5.23
C ASP A 51 -5.81 1.40 5.94
N THR A 52 -5.37 1.27 7.19
CA THR A 52 -4.80 2.36 7.99
C THR A 52 -3.37 2.07 8.45
N ALA A 53 -2.80 2.91 9.30
CA ALA A 53 -1.51 2.71 9.96
C ALA A 53 -1.35 3.59 11.20
N ARG A 54 -0.56 3.10 12.17
CA ARG A 54 -0.25 3.84 13.42
C ARG A 54 0.25 5.27 13.20
N VAL A 55 0.96 5.53 12.09
CA VAL A 55 1.59 6.85 11.84
C VAL A 55 0.72 7.82 11.04
N TYR A 56 -0.42 7.38 10.50
CA TYR A 56 -1.22 8.25 9.65
C TYR A 56 -1.83 9.42 10.44
N ILE A 57 -1.83 10.60 9.82
CA ILE A 57 -2.32 11.85 10.40
C ILE A 57 -1.76 12.07 11.83
N GLY A 58 -0.43 12.03 11.95
CA GLY A 58 0.24 12.22 13.24
C GLY A 58 -0.12 11.17 14.31
N GLY A 59 -0.67 10.02 13.91
CA GLY A 59 -1.13 8.96 14.81
C GLY A 59 -2.60 9.07 15.23
N GLN A 60 -3.37 10.00 14.66
CA GLN A 60 -4.78 10.22 15.01
C GLN A 60 -5.76 9.43 14.12
N GLN A 61 -5.29 8.89 12.99
CA GLN A 61 -6.16 8.31 11.97
C GLN A 61 -6.91 7.07 12.48
N GLU A 62 -6.29 6.23 13.32
CA GLU A 62 -6.93 5.04 13.87
C GLU A 62 -8.13 5.38 14.78
N ALA A 63 -8.00 6.40 15.63
CA ALA A 63 -9.11 6.91 16.44
C ALA A 63 -10.24 7.48 15.56
N PHE A 64 -9.89 8.21 14.50
CA PHE A 64 -10.86 8.74 13.55
C PHE A 64 -11.60 7.62 12.78
N THR A 65 -10.92 6.49 12.51
CA THR A 65 -11.55 5.29 11.93
C THR A 65 -12.55 4.65 12.91
N ARG A 66 -12.21 4.59 14.21
CA ARG A 66 -13.15 4.13 15.24
C ARG A 66 -14.40 5.00 15.28
N GLU A 67 -14.24 6.34 15.28
CA GLU A 67 -15.36 7.28 15.30
C GLU A 67 -16.28 7.15 14.09
N ALA A 68 -15.76 6.72 12.95
CA ALA A 68 -16.55 6.42 11.75
C ALA A 68 -17.29 5.06 11.82
N GLY A 69 -17.13 4.30 12.89
CA GLY A 69 -17.89 3.07 13.14
C GLY A 69 -17.46 1.89 12.25
N TRP A 70 -16.16 1.73 12.00
CA TRP A 70 -15.65 0.68 11.11
C TRP A 70 -16.09 -0.73 11.56
N LYS A 71 -16.11 -0.98 12.88
CA LYS A 71 -16.43 -2.29 13.45
C LYS A 71 -17.94 -2.59 13.33
N GLU A 72 -18.79 -1.63 13.66
CA GLU A 72 -20.24 -1.71 13.56
C GLU A 72 -20.70 -1.89 12.11
N ARG A 73 -19.91 -1.37 11.16
CA ARG A 73 -20.12 -1.54 9.73
C ARG A 73 -19.66 -2.90 9.19
N GLY A 74 -19.01 -3.73 10.00
CA GLY A 74 -18.47 -5.02 9.57
C GLY A 74 -17.33 -4.90 8.55
N LEU A 75 -16.55 -3.82 8.60
CA LEU A 75 -15.41 -3.65 7.71
C LEU A 75 -14.25 -4.56 8.12
N THR A 76 -13.55 -5.12 7.14
CA THR A 76 -12.26 -5.79 7.34
C THR A 76 -11.16 -4.75 7.42
N LEU A 77 -10.41 -4.72 8.50
CA LEU A 77 -9.45 -3.67 8.77
C LEU A 77 -8.01 -4.17 8.81
N ALA A 78 -7.16 -3.50 8.03
CA ALA A 78 -5.71 -3.61 8.12
C ALA A 78 -5.12 -2.38 8.82
N THR A 79 -4.19 -2.61 9.76
CA THR A 79 -3.32 -1.55 10.28
C THR A 79 -1.86 -1.99 10.23
N LYS A 80 -0.95 -1.07 10.60
CA LYS A 80 0.49 -1.29 10.49
C LYS A 80 1.17 -0.86 11.78
N VAL A 81 2.12 -1.65 12.25
CA VAL A 81 3.06 -1.26 13.32
C VAL A 81 3.65 0.11 12.97
N LYS A 82 4.02 0.90 13.97
CA LYS A 82 4.66 2.20 13.77
C LYS A 82 5.77 2.10 12.72
N TYR A 83 5.79 3.03 11.76
CA TYR A 83 6.84 3.09 10.75
C TYR A 83 8.22 3.26 11.41
N PRO A 84 9.23 2.44 11.09
CA PRO A 84 10.55 2.54 11.69
C PRO A 84 11.29 3.76 11.14
N ALA A 85 11.16 4.90 11.83
CA ALA A 85 11.84 6.14 11.48
C ALA A 85 13.27 6.19 12.02
N ASN A 86 13.56 5.41 13.07
CA ASN A 86 14.87 5.33 13.70
C ASN A 86 15.32 3.87 13.85
N PRO A 87 16.63 3.61 13.90
CA PRO A 87 17.17 2.30 14.22
C PRO A 87 16.59 1.76 15.52
N GLY A 88 16.15 0.50 15.52
CA GLY A 88 15.57 -0.16 16.68
C GLY A 88 14.08 0.18 16.94
N ASP A 89 13.37 0.74 15.96
CA ASP A 89 11.93 1.02 16.13
C ASP A 89 11.06 -0.26 16.01
N ASN A 90 11.59 -1.37 15.51
CA ASN A 90 10.90 -2.66 15.45
C ASN A 90 11.41 -3.69 16.48
N THR A 91 12.06 -3.24 17.56
CA THR A 91 12.36 -4.13 18.72
C THR A 91 11.08 -4.69 19.32
N ALA A 92 11.19 -5.84 19.98
CA ALA A 92 10.05 -6.56 20.55
C ALA A 92 9.10 -5.68 21.37
N ASP A 93 9.65 -4.89 22.28
CA ASP A 93 8.85 -4.01 23.17
C ASP A 93 8.15 -2.90 22.40
N LYS A 94 8.82 -2.29 21.41
CA LYS A 94 8.23 -1.20 20.62
C LYS A 94 7.14 -1.70 19.68
N VAL A 95 7.31 -2.89 19.11
CA VAL A 95 6.26 -3.56 18.31
C VAL A 95 5.04 -3.83 19.18
N ALA A 96 5.23 -4.44 20.35
CA ALA A 96 4.13 -4.71 21.28
C ALA A 96 3.41 -3.42 21.69
N ALA A 97 4.13 -2.38 22.09
CA ALA A 97 3.54 -1.09 22.46
C ALA A 97 2.77 -0.43 21.29
N SER A 98 3.29 -0.56 20.06
CA SER A 98 2.62 -0.05 18.87
C SER A 98 1.29 -0.77 18.61
N VAL A 99 1.26 -2.10 18.74
CA VAL A 99 0.04 -2.90 18.54
C VAL A 99 -1.00 -2.58 19.61
N GLU A 100 -0.63 -2.54 20.88
CA GLU A 100 -1.56 -2.20 21.97
C GLU A 100 -2.14 -0.78 21.78
N THR A 101 -1.32 0.16 21.33
CA THR A 101 -1.80 1.52 21.02
C THR A 101 -2.80 1.49 19.87
N SER A 102 -2.50 0.80 18.77
CA SER A 102 -3.41 0.68 17.62
C SER A 102 -4.75 0.05 18.02
N LEU A 103 -4.73 -1.03 18.78
CA LEU A 103 -5.95 -1.71 19.25
C LEU A 103 -6.81 -0.78 20.11
N LYS A 104 -6.18 -0.04 21.04
CA LYS A 104 -6.86 0.96 21.87
C LYS A 104 -7.50 2.06 21.02
N GLU A 105 -6.75 2.65 20.09
CA GLU A 105 -7.24 3.73 19.23
C GLU A 105 -8.36 3.25 18.29
N LEU A 106 -8.26 2.04 17.76
CA LEU A 106 -9.28 1.41 16.91
C LEU A 106 -10.51 0.90 17.68
N GLY A 107 -10.44 0.80 19.01
CA GLY A 107 -11.54 0.31 19.85
C GLY A 107 -11.81 -1.19 19.67
N THR A 108 -10.77 -2.01 19.53
CA THR A 108 -10.89 -3.45 19.32
C THR A 108 -9.77 -4.21 20.04
N ASP A 109 -9.99 -5.49 20.29
CA ASP A 109 -8.95 -6.39 20.84
C ASP A 109 -8.19 -7.13 19.74
N CYS A 110 -8.71 -7.13 18.50
CA CYS A 110 -8.14 -7.87 17.37
C CYS A 110 -8.37 -7.10 16.06
N VAL A 111 -7.37 -7.09 15.17
CA VAL A 111 -7.50 -6.59 13.79
C VAL A 111 -7.36 -7.74 12.79
N ASP A 112 -7.96 -7.58 11.59
CA ASP A 112 -7.93 -8.65 10.58
C ASP A 112 -6.54 -8.84 9.98
N LEU A 113 -5.80 -7.75 9.79
CA LEU A 113 -4.48 -7.77 9.18
C LEU A 113 -3.56 -6.73 9.84
N LEU A 114 -2.42 -7.20 10.35
CA LEU A 114 -1.36 -6.36 10.91
C LEU A 114 -0.13 -6.42 10.02
N TYR A 115 0.36 -5.26 9.58
CA TYR A 115 1.61 -5.17 8.81
C TYR A 115 2.79 -4.71 9.64
N LEU A 116 3.97 -5.26 9.36
CA LEU A 116 5.22 -4.51 9.53
C LEU A 116 5.29 -3.45 8.42
N HIS A 117 5.33 -2.17 8.78
CA HIS A 117 5.19 -1.06 7.83
C HIS A 117 6.38 -0.88 6.90
N ALA A 118 7.58 -1.18 7.39
CA ALA A 118 8.83 -1.27 6.65
C ALA A 118 9.87 -2.06 7.45
N ALA A 119 10.98 -2.42 6.80
CA ALA A 119 12.11 -3.07 7.45
C ALA A 119 12.85 -2.12 8.40
N ASP A 120 13.05 -2.53 9.64
CA ASP A 120 14.05 -1.95 10.55
C ASP A 120 15.30 -2.82 10.51
N ARG A 121 16.31 -2.38 9.80
CA ARG A 121 17.56 -3.12 9.60
C ARG A 121 18.56 -2.94 10.74
N ALA A 122 18.14 -2.33 11.85
CA ALA A 122 18.88 -2.29 13.10
C ALA A 122 18.42 -3.35 14.10
N THR A 123 17.25 -3.96 13.88
CA THR A 123 16.69 -5.02 14.69
C THR A 123 16.70 -6.32 13.89
N PRO A 124 17.28 -7.44 14.42
CA PRO A 124 17.16 -8.74 13.77
C PRO A 124 15.71 -9.14 13.53
N PHE A 125 15.38 -9.57 12.31
CA PHE A 125 14.00 -9.91 11.98
C PHE A 125 13.41 -11.00 12.86
N ALA A 126 14.25 -11.93 13.36
CA ALA A 126 13.82 -12.97 14.29
C ALA A 126 13.25 -12.39 15.58
N GLU A 127 13.84 -11.35 16.17
CA GLU A 127 13.33 -10.68 17.38
C GLU A 127 11.93 -10.10 17.13
N THR A 128 11.77 -9.36 16.03
CA THR A 128 10.49 -8.77 15.63
C THR A 128 9.42 -9.84 15.38
N LEU A 129 9.79 -10.93 14.68
CA LEU A 129 8.86 -12.02 14.36
C LEU A 129 8.45 -12.81 15.62
N GLU A 130 9.35 -13.05 16.56
CA GLU A 130 9.01 -13.70 17.82
C GLU A 130 8.01 -12.86 18.64
N ALA A 131 8.18 -11.54 18.67
CA ALA A 131 7.23 -10.64 19.32
C ALA A 131 5.85 -10.67 18.64
N LEU A 132 5.83 -10.65 17.31
CA LEU A 132 4.57 -10.75 16.55
C LEU A 132 3.88 -12.09 16.74
N ASP A 133 4.63 -13.19 16.82
CA ASP A 133 4.06 -14.50 17.10
C ASP A 133 3.40 -14.58 18.49
N LYS A 134 4.04 -13.97 19.51
CA LYS A 134 3.45 -13.84 20.84
C LYS A 134 2.12 -13.07 20.82
N LEU A 135 2.08 -11.95 20.11
CA LEU A 135 0.87 -11.13 19.93
C LEU A 135 -0.21 -11.88 19.14
N HIS A 136 0.16 -12.62 18.10
CA HIS A 136 -0.76 -13.46 17.35
C HIS A 136 -1.38 -14.56 18.22
N LYS A 137 -0.59 -15.25 19.03
CA LYS A 137 -1.07 -16.26 19.99
C LYS A 137 -2.01 -15.66 21.06
N GLN A 138 -1.88 -14.36 21.35
CA GLN A 138 -2.80 -13.61 22.22
C GLN A 138 -4.07 -13.15 21.48
N GLY A 139 -4.21 -13.42 20.18
CA GLY A 139 -5.39 -13.05 19.39
C GLY A 139 -5.45 -11.56 19.01
N LYS A 140 -4.32 -10.85 19.02
CA LYS A 140 -4.28 -9.41 18.71
C LYS A 140 -4.48 -9.08 17.23
N PHE A 141 -4.24 -10.04 16.36
CA PHE A 141 -4.51 -9.94 14.92
C PHE A 141 -4.72 -11.33 14.30
N VAL A 142 -5.39 -11.38 13.13
CA VAL A 142 -5.68 -12.65 12.43
C VAL A 142 -4.58 -13.00 11.44
N ARG A 143 -4.14 -12.05 10.60
CA ARG A 143 -3.13 -12.27 9.56
C ARG A 143 -1.95 -11.33 9.75
N LEU A 144 -0.75 -11.81 9.41
CA LEU A 144 0.46 -10.99 9.35
C LEU A 144 0.74 -10.57 7.90
N GLY A 145 1.11 -9.31 7.70
CA GLY A 145 1.63 -8.77 6.47
C GLY A 145 2.98 -8.08 6.65
N ILE A 146 3.68 -7.86 5.56
CA ILE A 146 4.91 -7.07 5.52
C ILE A 146 4.83 -6.06 4.37
N SER A 147 5.50 -4.92 4.51
CA SER A 147 5.43 -3.84 3.54
C SER A 147 6.80 -3.20 3.33
N ASN A 148 7.16 -2.92 2.07
CA ASN A 148 8.41 -2.20 1.72
C ASN A 148 9.71 -2.94 2.08
N PHE A 149 9.70 -4.26 2.10
CA PHE A 149 10.84 -5.13 2.25
C PHE A 149 11.41 -5.54 0.88
N THR A 150 12.68 -5.90 0.81
CA THR A 150 13.27 -6.50 -0.41
C THR A 150 12.81 -7.95 -0.60
N ALA A 151 12.95 -8.49 -1.81
CA ALA A 151 12.58 -9.88 -2.11
C ALA A 151 13.37 -10.90 -1.27
N PHE A 152 14.67 -10.67 -1.04
CA PHE A 152 15.45 -11.57 -0.19
C PHE A 152 15.07 -11.46 1.29
N GLU A 153 14.67 -10.28 1.78
CA GLU A 153 14.13 -10.12 3.14
C GLU A 153 12.77 -10.82 3.30
N VAL A 154 11.94 -10.84 2.25
CA VAL A 154 10.72 -11.68 2.22
C VAL A 154 11.07 -13.14 2.43
N ALA A 155 12.09 -13.64 1.74
CA ALA A 155 12.55 -15.02 1.89
C ALA A 155 13.05 -15.31 3.31
N GLU A 156 13.90 -14.44 3.86
CA GLU A 156 14.43 -14.56 5.22
C GLU A 156 13.30 -14.61 6.25
N ILE A 157 12.38 -13.65 6.21
CA ILE A 157 11.24 -13.56 7.14
C ILE A 157 10.36 -14.81 7.06
N CYS A 158 10.02 -15.27 5.86
CA CYS A 158 9.17 -16.44 5.69
C CYS A 158 9.84 -17.73 6.18
N LEU A 159 11.14 -17.89 5.95
CA LEU A 159 11.88 -19.07 6.39
C LEU A 159 12.13 -19.02 7.90
N THR A 160 12.49 -17.87 8.46
CA THR A 160 12.65 -17.68 9.90
C THR A 160 11.35 -18.03 10.64
N ALA A 161 10.21 -17.49 10.18
CA ALA A 161 8.91 -17.83 10.78
C ALA A 161 8.61 -19.33 10.67
N LYS A 162 8.85 -19.94 9.48
CA LYS A 162 8.60 -21.37 9.26
C LYS A 162 9.43 -22.26 10.19
N TYR A 163 10.74 -22.02 10.30
CA TYR A 163 11.63 -22.89 11.08
C TYR A 163 11.45 -22.74 12.60
N ASN A 164 10.97 -21.60 13.06
CA ASN A 164 10.65 -21.38 14.46
C ASN A 164 9.18 -21.71 14.83
N GLY A 165 8.34 -22.13 13.87
CA GLY A 165 6.93 -22.42 14.12
C GLY A 165 6.12 -21.17 14.47
N TRP A 166 6.55 -20.00 13.99
CA TRP A 166 5.90 -18.71 14.22
C TRP A 166 4.88 -18.37 13.14
N VAL A 167 3.99 -17.41 13.46
CA VAL A 167 3.09 -16.83 12.47
C VAL A 167 3.90 -16.25 11.31
N ARG A 168 3.59 -16.68 10.08
CA ARG A 168 4.26 -16.19 8.89
C ARG A 168 3.44 -15.11 8.20
N PRO A 169 4.06 -14.15 7.49
CA PRO A 169 3.32 -13.23 6.68
C PRO A 169 2.62 -13.96 5.51
N THR A 170 1.42 -13.50 5.21
CA THR A 170 0.59 -14.01 4.11
C THR A 170 0.24 -12.92 3.11
N VAL A 171 0.61 -11.66 3.38
CA VAL A 171 0.37 -10.52 2.51
C VAL A 171 1.63 -9.66 2.44
N TYR A 172 1.97 -9.22 1.24
CA TYR A 172 2.96 -8.18 0.98
C TYR A 172 2.26 -6.91 0.50
N GLN A 173 2.58 -5.75 1.09
CA GLN A 173 2.09 -4.46 0.60
C GLN A 173 3.24 -3.65 0.00
N GLY A 174 3.10 -3.18 -1.26
CA GLY A 174 4.14 -2.45 -1.96
C GLY A 174 3.66 -1.36 -2.90
N MET A 175 4.60 -0.46 -3.28
CA MET A 175 4.34 0.58 -4.25
C MET A 175 4.35 0.00 -5.66
N TYR A 176 3.27 0.27 -6.43
CA TYR A 176 3.16 -0.21 -7.79
C TYR A 176 2.19 0.62 -8.63
N ASN A 177 2.59 0.93 -9.85
CA ASN A 177 1.75 1.59 -10.86
C ASN A 177 2.39 1.45 -12.23
N ALA A 178 1.71 1.91 -13.27
CA ALA A 178 2.11 1.73 -14.66
C ALA A 178 3.51 2.30 -15.02
N ILE A 179 4.03 3.27 -14.26
CA ILE A 179 5.36 3.88 -14.44
C ILE A 179 6.32 3.61 -13.28
N THR A 180 5.96 2.68 -12.37
CA THR A 180 6.81 2.25 -11.25
C THR A 180 6.59 0.77 -11.04
N ARG A 181 7.34 -0.08 -11.77
CA ARG A 181 7.14 -1.53 -11.85
C ARG A 181 8.33 -2.33 -11.33
N SER A 182 9.14 -1.75 -10.44
CA SER A 182 10.37 -2.42 -9.95
C SER A 182 10.11 -3.75 -9.23
N ILE A 183 8.88 -3.98 -8.74
CA ILE A 183 8.49 -5.24 -8.09
C ILE A 183 8.38 -6.42 -9.07
N ASP A 184 8.21 -6.16 -10.38
CA ASP A 184 7.97 -7.20 -11.39
C ASP A 184 9.14 -8.16 -11.56
N THR A 185 10.37 -7.69 -11.34
CA THR A 185 11.59 -8.46 -11.65
C THR A 185 11.83 -9.61 -10.70
N GLU A 186 11.63 -9.42 -9.40
CA GLU A 186 11.94 -10.44 -8.40
C GLU A 186 10.90 -10.56 -7.27
N LEU A 187 10.33 -9.42 -6.81
CA LEU A 187 9.46 -9.44 -5.64
C LEU A 187 8.16 -10.21 -5.88
N VAL A 188 7.52 -10.02 -7.04
CA VAL A 188 6.31 -10.78 -7.39
C VAL A 188 6.60 -12.27 -7.36
N LEU A 189 7.74 -12.70 -7.93
CA LEU A 189 8.14 -14.10 -7.90
C LEU A 189 8.41 -14.62 -6.49
N ALA A 190 9.08 -13.82 -5.65
CA ALA A 190 9.31 -14.16 -4.25
C ALA A 190 8.00 -14.30 -3.49
N CYS A 191 7.07 -13.34 -3.62
CA CYS A 191 5.76 -13.43 -2.99
C CYS A 191 4.99 -14.69 -3.41
N ARG A 192 4.97 -15.00 -4.72
CA ARG A 192 4.34 -16.25 -5.23
C ARG A 192 5.01 -17.50 -4.68
N ARG A 193 6.34 -17.53 -4.62
CA ARG A 193 7.12 -18.65 -4.07
C ARG A 193 6.83 -18.93 -2.63
N TYR A 194 6.64 -17.86 -1.82
CA TYR A 194 6.41 -17.98 -0.39
C TYR A 194 4.93 -17.90 0.01
N GLY A 195 4.02 -17.82 -0.97
CA GLY A 195 2.57 -17.83 -0.75
C GLY A 195 2.06 -16.57 -0.05
N LEU A 196 2.54 -15.39 -0.50
CA LEU A 196 2.02 -14.09 -0.10
C LEU A 196 1.13 -13.53 -1.21
N ASP A 197 -0.05 -13.05 -0.83
CA ASP A 197 -0.86 -12.17 -1.67
C ASP A 197 -0.18 -10.80 -1.77
N ILE A 198 -0.36 -10.10 -2.88
CA ILE A 198 0.24 -8.78 -3.10
C ILE A 198 -0.85 -7.71 -3.10
N VAL A 199 -0.70 -6.75 -2.21
CA VAL A 199 -1.55 -5.55 -2.15
C VAL A 199 -0.70 -4.35 -2.56
N VAL A 200 -1.21 -3.51 -3.49
CA VAL A 200 -0.41 -2.39 -3.98
C VAL A 200 -1.03 -1.04 -3.66
N TYR A 201 -0.16 -0.10 -3.28
CA TYR A 201 -0.51 1.29 -3.05
C TYR A 201 0.09 2.21 -4.13
N ASN A 202 -0.36 3.46 -4.20
CA ASN A 202 0.01 4.45 -5.23
C ASN A 202 -0.33 4.03 -6.69
N PRO A 203 -1.49 3.45 -6.96
CA PRO A 203 -1.83 3.01 -8.32
C PRO A 203 -1.85 4.15 -9.35
N ILE A 204 -2.09 5.38 -8.90
CA ILE A 204 -2.08 6.60 -9.72
C ILE A 204 -0.86 7.49 -9.45
N ALA A 205 0.27 6.90 -9.02
CA ALA A 205 1.55 7.59 -8.74
C ALA A 205 1.38 8.81 -7.82
N GLY A 206 0.64 8.65 -6.70
CA GLY A 206 0.40 9.73 -5.74
C GLY A 206 -0.54 10.82 -6.24
N GLY A 207 -1.19 10.64 -7.37
CA GLY A 207 -2.03 11.62 -8.06
C GLY A 207 -1.38 12.24 -9.31
N LEU A 208 -0.19 11.81 -9.68
CA LEU A 208 0.50 12.33 -10.87
C LEU A 208 -0.27 12.00 -12.16
N PHE A 209 -0.91 10.82 -12.21
CA PHE A 209 -1.84 10.45 -13.29
C PHE A 209 -3.11 11.32 -13.37
N SER A 210 -3.32 12.30 -12.48
CA SER A 210 -4.36 13.30 -12.70
C SER A 210 -4.07 14.21 -13.93
N GLY A 211 -2.82 14.24 -14.40
CA GLY A 211 -2.37 15.09 -15.48
C GLY A 211 -2.29 16.58 -15.14
N LYS A 212 -2.52 16.96 -13.89
CA LYS A 212 -2.48 18.38 -13.45
C LYS A 212 -1.06 18.92 -13.32
N ILE A 213 -0.07 18.06 -13.09
CA ILE A 213 1.34 18.42 -12.95
C ILE A 213 2.06 17.97 -14.21
N LYS A 214 2.60 18.93 -14.99
CA LYS A 214 3.17 18.68 -16.32
C LYS A 214 4.71 18.75 -16.35
N SER A 215 5.34 19.21 -15.28
CA SER A 215 6.79 19.39 -15.19
C SER A 215 7.26 19.20 -13.76
N LYS A 216 8.50 18.73 -13.59
CA LYS A 216 9.19 18.66 -12.29
C LYS A 216 9.43 20.04 -11.66
N ASP A 217 9.45 21.10 -12.48
CA ASP A 217 9.72 22.47 -12.05
C ASP A 217 8.45 23.17 -11.52
N PHE A 218 7.29 22.52 -11.65
CA PHE A 218 6.02 23.03 -11.14
C PHE A 218 5.68 22.36 -9.80
N THR A 219 5.72 23.12 -8.72
CA THR A 219 5.25 22.67 -7.39
C THR A 219 3.82 23.18 -7.17
N PRO A 220 2.82 22.31 -7.02
CA PRO A 220 1.45 22.74 -6.77
C PRO A 220 1.30 23.40 -5.40
N ALA A 221 0.43 24.40 -5.30
CA ALA A 221 0.13 25.08 -4.02
C ALA A 221 -0.51 24.12 -3.00
N GLU A 222 -1.28 23.15 -3.48
CA GLU A 222 -2.04 22.21 -2.67
C GLU A 222 -1.81 20.76 -3.10
N GLY A 223 -2.24 19.83 -2.25
CA GLY A 223 -2.20 18.40 -2.56
C GLY A 223 -0.91 17.73 -2.13
N ARG A 224 -0.78 16.47 -2.53
CA ARG A 224 0.28 15.57 -2.04
C ARG A 224 1.70 15.98 -2.45
N PHE A 225 1.83 16.74 -3.53
CA PHE A 225 3.11 17.21 -4.06
C PHE A 225 3.47 18.65 -3.63
N SER A 226 2.61 19.33 -2.86
CA SER A 226 2.85 20.71 -2.42
C SER A 226 3.97 20.81 -1.40
N ASP A 227 4.56 22.01 -1.24
CA ASP A 227 5.54 22.27 -0.19
C ASP A 227 4.91 22.34 1.20
N THR A 228 3.61 22.61 1.27
CA THR A 228 2.84 22.64 2.53
C THR A 228 2.50 21.24 3.06
N ALA A 229 2.55 20.21 2.20
CA ALA A 229 2.29 18.84 2.63
C ALA A 229 3.51 18.19 3.27
N ASN A 230 3.38 17.63 4.46
CA ASN A 230 4.45 16.90 5.15
C ASN A 230 5.09 15.80 4.27
N SER A 231 4.30 15.15 3.43
CA SER A 231 4.75 14.13 2.49
C SER A 231 5.24 14.70 1.15
N GLY A 232 5.12 16.00 0.90
CA GLY A 232 5.37 16.61 -0.41
C GLY A 232 6.80 16.39 -0.92
N LYS A 233 7.80 16.62 -0.08
CA LYS A 233 9.21 16.37 -0.40
C LYS A 233 9.46 14.90 -0.77
N MET A 234 8.86 13.96 -0.03
CA MET A 234 9.00 12.53 -0.30
C MET A 234 8.38 12.14 -1.64
N TYR A 235 7.17 12.63 -1.94
CA TYR A 235 6.49 12.33 -3.20
C TYR A 235 7.19 12.96 -4.41
N ARG A 236 7.68 14.20 -4.29
CA ARG A 236 8.53 14.81 -5.34
C ARG A 236 9.84 14.04 -5.51
N GLY A 237 10.48 13.62 -4.44
CA GLY A 237 11.66 12.75 -4.48
C GLY A 237 11.43 11.42 -5.20
N ARG A 238 10.20 10.90 -5.21
CA ARG A 238 9.83 9.69 -5.94
C ARG A 238 9.60 9.92 -7.43
N TYR A 239 8.94 11.03 -7.79
CA TYR A 239 8.33 11.18 -9.10
C TYR A 239 8.79 12.40 -9.91
N PHE A 240 9.39 13.45 -9.32
CA PHE A 240 9.78 14.66 -10.05
C PHE A 240 11.12 14.47 -10.76
N ARG A 241 11.07 13.70 -11.83
CA ARG A 241 12.19 13.34 -12.71
C ARG A 241 11.78 13.57 -14.16
N ASP A 242 12.72 13.95 -15.01
CA ASP A 242 12.44 14.15 -16.44
C ASP A 242 11.90 12.88 -17.09
N SER A 243 12.46 11.72 -16.75
CA SER A 243 11.99 10.40 -17.20
C SER A 243 10.52 10.15 -16.86
N THR A 244 10.06 10.52 -15.67
CA THR A 244 8.68 10.37 -15.24
C THR A 244 7.73 11.23 -16.09
N PHE A 245 8.08 12.50 -16.31
CA PHE A 245 7.23 13.40 -17.12
C PHE A 245 7.25 13.04 -18.60
N ASN A 246 8.39 12.60 -19.14
CA ASN A 246 8.48 12.09 -20.51
C ASN A 246 7.61 10.82 -20.68
N ALA A 247 7.63 9.92 -19.70
CA ALA A 247 6.76 8.74 -19.69
C ALA A 247 5.28 9.12 -19.67
N LEU A 248 4.87 10.07 -18.84
CA LEU A 248 3.49 10.53 -18.77
C LEU A 248 3.04 11.20 -20.06
N GLN A 249 3.87 12.03 -20.69
CA GLN A 249 3.55 12.66 -21.98
C GLN A 249 3.32 11.63 -23.11
N LEU A 250 4.10 10.53 -23.09
CA LEU A 250 3.88 9.42 -24.02
C LEU A 250 2.49 8.80 -23.82
N VAL A 251 2.13 8.53 -22.55
CA VAL A 251 0.81 7.96 -22.21
C VAL A 251 -0.31 8.92 -22.57
N GLU A 252 -0.17 10.23 -22.30
CA GLU A 252 -1.18 11.23 -22.66
C GLU A 252 -1.52 11.18 -24.15
N LYS A 253 -0.51 11.13 -25.01
CA LYS A 253 -0.71 11.06 -26.46
C LYS A 253 -1.42 9.77 -26.91
N ALA A 254 -1.13 8.66 -26.23
CA ALA A 254 -1.73 7.37 -26.55
C ALA A 254 -3.19 7.26 -26.11
N VAL A 255 -3.59 7.91 -25.02
CA VAL A 255 -4.97 7.82 -24.50
C VAL A 255 -5.93 8.80 -25.17
N GLU A 256 -5.43 9.90 -25.76
CA GLU A 256 -6.23 10.95 -26.39
C GLU A 256 -7.19 10.43 -27.48
N PRO A 257 -6.77 9.59 -28.45
CA PRO A 257 -7.66 9.07 -29.49
C PRO A 257 -8.80 8.20 -28.94
N HIS A 258 -8.62 7.62 -27.74
CA HIS A 258 -9.60 6.75 -27.09
C HIS A 258 -10.51 7.49 -26.11
N GLY A 259 -10.30 8.80 -25.90
CA GLY A 259 -11.05 9.58 -24.90
C GLY A 259 -10.84 9.10 -23.46
N LEU A 260 -9.74 8.41 -23.19
CA LEU A 260 -9.44 7.88 -21.85
C LEU A 260 -8.75 8.94 -20.99
N SER A 261 -9.10 8.99 -19.69
CA SER A 261 -8.33 9.77 -18.74
C SER A 261 -7.09 9.00 -18.29
N LEU A 262 -6.05 9.72 -17.87
CA LEU A 262 -4.85 9.08 -17.32
C LEU A 262 -5.16 8.29 -16.03
N VAL A 263 -6.06 8.79 -15.16
CA VAL A 263 -6.48 8.08 -13.94
C VAL A 263 -7.16 6.77 -14.30
N GLU A 264 -8.10 6.77 -15.22
CA GLU A 264 -8.75 5.57 -15.73
C GLU A 264 -7.73 4.58 -16.28
N THR A 265 -6.81 5.07 -17.09
CA THR A 265 -5.75 4.27 -17.70
C THR A 265 -4.87 3.59 -16.64
N ALA A 266 -4.41 4.34 -15.64
CA ALA A 266 -3.58 3.81 -14.57
C ALA A 266 -4.30 2.74 -13.74
N LEU A 267 -5.56 2.96 -13.37
CA LEU A 267 -6.34 2.02 -12.57
C LEU A 267 -6.66 0.74 -13.35
N ARG A 268 -7.11 0.85 -14.60
CA ARG A 268 -7.39 -0.29 -15.47
C ARG A 268 -6.12 -1.09 -15.79
N TRP A 269 -4.98 -0.41 -15.95
CA TRP A 269 -3.70 -1.10 -16.14
C TRP A 269 -3.35 -1.99 -14.94
N VAL A 270 -3.46 -1.48 -13.70
CA VAL A 270 -3.17 -2.28 -12.50
C VAL A 270 -4.07 -3.49 -12.41
N VAL A 271 -5.35 -3.36 -12.74
CA VAL A 271 -6.35 -4.43 -12.62
C VAL A 271 -6.21 -5.49 -13.72
N HIS A 272 -5.90 -5.09 -14.96
CA HIS A 272 -6.02 -5.97 -16.13
C HIS A 272 -4.69 -6.34 -16.79
N HIS A 273 -3.64 -5.52 -16.63
CA HIS A 273 -2.41 -5.64 -17.42
C HIS A 273 -1.14 -5.76 -16.57
N SER A 274 -1.27 -5.73 -15.26
CA SER A 274 -0.15 -5.89 -14.33
C SER A 274 0.17 -7.36 -14.05
N GLN A 275 1.25 -7.63 -13.29
CA GLN A 275 1.60 -8.97 -12.80
C GLN A 275 0.68 -9.46 -11.66
N LEU A 276 -0.28 -8.65 -11.25
CA LEU A 276 -1.15 -8.95 -10.11
C LEU A 276 -2.37 -9.79 -10.52
N LYS A 277 -2.85 -10.61 -9.60
CA LYS A 277 -4.04 -11.44 -9.73
C LYS A 277 -5.21 -10.82 -8.94
N ILE A 278 -5.64 -9.63 -9.37
CA ILE A 278 -6.67 -8.84 -8.66
C ILE A 278 -8.08 -9.40 -8.90
N LYS A 279 -8.36 -9.90 -10.10
CA LYS A 279 -9.67 -10.47 -10.46
C LYS A 279 -9.76 -11.97 -10.16
N ASP A 280 -8.67 -12.69 -10.42
CA ASP A 280 -8.66 -14.16 -10.39
C ASP A 280 -7.89 -14.72 -9.19
N GLY A 281 -7.49 -13.88 -8.25
CA GLY A 281 -6.74 -14.23 -7.06
C GLY A 281 -7.02 -13.29 -5.89
N ASN A 282 -6.12 -13.33 -4.91
CA ASN A 282 -6.24 -12.56 -3.68
C ASN A 282 -5.41 -11.27 -3.64
N ASP A 283 -4.79 -10.89 -4.76
CA ASP A 283 -4.08 -9.61 -4.82
C ASP A 283 -5.08 -8.45 -4.78
N GLY A 284 -4.63 -7.29 -4.28
CA GLY A 284 -5.51 -6.15 -4.10
C GLY A 284 -4.88 -4.81 -4.47
N ILE A 285 -5.73 -3.86 -4.74
CA ILE A 285 -5.36 -2.46 -5.03
C ILE A 285 -5.88 -1.55 -3.91
N ILE A 286 -4.98 -0.74 -3.33
CA ILE A 286 -5.35 0.30 -2.38
C ILE A 286 -5.58 1.60 -3.13
N ILE A 287 -6.79 2.13 -3.03
CA ILE A 287 -7.15 3.45 -3.55
C ILE A 287 -7.24 4.46 -2.42
N GLY A 288 -6.53 5.58 -2.54
CA GLY A 288 -6.68 6.75 -1.67
C GLY A 288 -7.55 7.80 -2.36
N VAL A 289 -8.38 8.47 -1.59
CA VAL A 289 -9.30 9.50 -2.10
C VAL A 289 -9.23 10.78 -1.25
N SER A 290 -9.65 11.90 -1.82
CA SER A 290 -9.79 13.18 -1.13
C SER A 290 -11.22 13.76 -1.24
N SER A 291 -12.15 13.00 -1.85
CA SER A 291 -13.58 13.31 -1.91
C SER A 291 -14.39 12.06 -2.25
N ILE A 292 -15.70 12.11 -2.02
CA ILE A 292 -16.64 11.05 -2.38
C ILE A 292 -16.71 10.86 -3.91
N ASP A 293 -16.62 11.93 -4.69
CA ASP A 293 -16.63 11.88 -6.16
C ASP A 293 -15.38 11.16 -6.69
N GLN A 294 -14.22 11.36 -6.06
CA GLN A 294 -13.03 10.59 -6.42
C GLN A 294 -13.19 9.11 -6.13
N LEU A 295 -13.85 8.74 -5.03
CA LEU A 295 -14.14 7.33 -4.76
C LEU A 295 -15.05 6.76 -5.85
N ALA A 296 -16.17 7.41 -6.16
CA ALA A 296 -17.10 6.97 -7.20
C ALA A 296 -16.38 6.77 -8.54
N ASN A 297 -15.66 7.79 -9.00
CA ASN A 297 -14.94 7.74 -10.27
C ASN A 297 -13.83 6.67 -10.30
N ASN A 298 -13.12 6.47 -9.19
CA ASN A 298 -12.09 5.43 -9.12
C ASN A 298 -12.70 4.04 -9.21
N LEU A 299 -13.82 3.79 -8.52
CA LEU A 299 -14.54 2.51 -8.58
C LEU A 299 -15.09 2.26 -9.98
N ASP A 300 -15.74 3.27 -10.59
CA ASP A 300 -16.23 3.17 -11.97
C ASP A 300 -15.11 2.80 -12.95
N ASN A 301 -13.92 3.40 -12.79
CA ASN A 301 -12.80 3.11 -13.64
C ASN A 301 -12.19 1.72 -13.43
N ILE A 302 -12.12 1.26 -12.18
CA ILE A 302 -11.60 -0.06 -11.82
C ILE A 302 -12.50 -1.20 -12.34
N GLU A 303 -13.81 -0.96 -12.40
CA GLU A 303 -14.81 -1.94 -12.83
C GLU A 303 -14.94 -2.05 -14.35
N LYS A 304 -14.32 -1.12 -15.11
CA LYS A 304 -14.24 -1.21 -16.58
C LYS A 304 -13.35 -2.38 -17.03
N GLY A 305 -13.49 -2.76 -18.30
CA GLY A 305 -12.69 -3.82 -18.93
C GLY A 305 -11.24 -3.41 -19.21
N PRO A 306 -10.47 -4.30 -19.89
CA PRO A 306 -9.07 -4.04 -20.24
C PRO A 306 -8.91 -2.83 -21.18
N LEU A 307 -7.71 -2.26 -21.17
CA LEU A 307 -7.31 -1.14 -22.05
C LEU A 307 -7.11 -1.63 -23.50
N PRO A 308 -7.21 -0.73 -24.50
CA PRO A 308 -6.76 -1.01 -25.87
C PRO A 308 -5.27 -1.37 -25.93
N ASP A 309 -4.89 -2.25 -26.87
CA ASP A 309 -3.53 -2.78 -26.96
C ASP A 309 -2.47 -1.70 -27.22
N ASP A 310 -2.79 -0.69 -28.03
CA ASP A 310 -1.89 0.42 -28.30
C ASP A 310 -1.61 1.28 -27.06
N VAL A 311 -2.62 1.45 -26.18
CA VAL A 311 -2.46 2.11 -24.88
C VAL A 311 -1.60 1.27 -23.93
N VAL A 312 -1.78 -0.05 -23.92
CA VAL A 312 -0.94 -0.97 -23.13
C VAL A 312 0.51 -0.90 -23.58
N ASN A 313 0.73 -0.95 -24.89
CA ASN A 313 2.07 -0.81 -25.48
C ASN A 313 2.73 0.53 -25.12
N ALA A 314 1.96 1.63 -25.14
CA ALA A 314 2.46 2.94 -24.72
C ALA A 314 2.84 2.98 -23.23
N LEU A 315 2.08 2.31 -22.36
CA LEU A 315 2.42 2.17 -20.93
C LEU A 315 3.69 1.33 -20.72
N ASP A 316 3.92 0.31 -21.56
CA ASP A 316 5.14 -0.50 -21.49
C ASP A 316 6.37 0.32 -21.94
N GLU A 317 6.26 1.11 -22.98
CA GLU A 317 7.32 2.06 -23.40
C GLU A 317 7.53 3.16 -22.33
N ALA A 318 6.45 3.70 -21.73
CA ALA A 318 6.54 4.67 -20.66
C ALA A 318 7.32 4.10 -19.44
N TRP A 319 7.11 2.82 -19.09
CA TRP A 319 7.90 2.17 -18.05
C TRP A 319 9.38 2.06 -18.43
N LYS A 320 9.72 1.74 -19.66
CA LYS A 320 11.12 1.71 -20.11
C LYS A 320 11.81 3.06 -19.95
N ILE A 321 11.08 4.15 -20.19
CA ILE A 321 11.59 5.52 -19.98
C ILE A 321 11.76 5.82 -18.49
N SER A 322 10.76 5.55 -17.64
CA SER A 322 10.79 5.90 -16.22
C SER A 322 11.67 4.97 -15.38
N LYS A 323 11.96 3.77 -15.85
CA LYS A 323 12.72 2.75 -15.12
C LYS A 323 14.15 3.17 -14.80
N VAL A 324 14.77 4.02 -15.64
CA VAL A 324 16.20 4.37 -15.55
C VAL A 324 16.60 5.04 -14.24
N ASP A 325 15.67 5.74 -13.60
CA ASP A 325 15.87 6.44 -12.34
C ASP A 325 14.70 6.26 -11.37
N SER A 326 13.89 5.22 -11.58
CA SER A 326 12.80 4.86 -10.68
C SER A 326 13.35 4.52 -9.29
N VAL A 327 12.63 4.97 -8.26
CA VAL A 327 13.00 4.63 -6.88
C VAL A 327 12.84 3.12 -6.62
N PRO A 328 13.62 2.55 -5.69
CA PRO A 328 13.46 1.17 -5.28
C PRO A 328 12.07 0.95 -4.66
N TYR A 329 11.57 -0.30 -4.73
CA TYR A 329 10.28 -0.67 -4.15
C TYR A 329 10.32 -0.87 -2.63
N TRP A 330 11.51 -0.99 -2.05
CA TRP A 330 11.71 -1.06 -0.60
C TRP A 330 12.00 0.32 -0.02
N HIS A 331 11.85 0.44 1.30
CA HIS A 331 12.17 1.66 2.01
C HIS A 331 13.49 1.54 2.79
N GLY A 332 14.16 2.68 2.94
CA GLY A 332 15.44 2.79 3.65
C GLY A 332 16.63 2.21 2.88
N GLU A 333 17.81 2.47 3.37
CA GLU A 333 19.06 1.89 2.87
C GLU A 333 19.13 0.42 3.27
N VAL A 334 19.60 -0.45 2.36
CA VAL A 334 19.81 -1.87 2.66
C VAL A 334 21.17 -2.02 3.35
N LYS A 335 21.18 -1.62 4.63
CA LYS A 335 22.36 -1.69 5.50
C LYS A 335 21.94 -2.20 6.88
N TYR A 336 22.46 -3.35 7.26
CA TYR A 336 22.19 -3.93 8.56
C TYR A 336 23.14 -3.37 9.61
N HIS A 337 22.61 -3.02 10.81
CA HIS A 337 23.38 -2.48 11.93
C HIS A 337 23.75 -3.56 12.94
N TYR A 338 23.64 -4.82 12.58
CA TYR A 338 24.09 -6.00 13.30
C TYR A 338 24.89 -6.91 12.36
N ASP A 339 25.60 -7.91 12.89
CA ASP A 339 26.29 -8.89 12.05
C ASP A 339 25.30 -9.98 11.58
N PRO A 340 24.90 -9.97 10.28
CA PRO A 340 23.94 -10.95 9.76
C PRO A 340 24.45 -12.40 9.85
N LYS A 341 25.76 -12.63 9.81
CA LYS A 341 26.34 -13.97 9.92
C LYS A 341 26.13 -14.56 11.32
N GLN A 342 26.32 -13.74 12.34
CA GLN A 342 26.06 -14.17 13.71
C GLN A 342 24.57 -14.40 13.97
N VAL A 343 23.71 -13.51 13.43
CA VAL A 343 22.25 -13.63 13.62
C VAL A 343 21.68 -14.84 12.89
N LEU A 344 22.14 -15.14 11.67
CA LEU A 344 21.54 -16.16 10.82
C LEU A 344 22.22 -17.54 10.95
N PHE A 345 23.51 -17.59 11.27
CA PHE A 345 24.30 -18.82 11.12
C PHE A 345 25.12 -19.20 12.38
N ALA A 346 25.12 -18.42 13.45
CA ALA A 346 25.76 -18.82 14.69
C ALA A 346 25.03 -20.03 15.33
N PRO A 347 25.73 -20.89 16.08
CA PRO A 347 25.09 -21.96 16.84
C PRO A 347 23.99 -21.40 17.75
N GLY A 348 22.75 -21.87 17.58
CA GLY A 348 21.58 -21.39 18.30
C GLY A 348 20.91 -20.12 17.73
N ALA A 349 21.32 -19.66 16.56
CA ALA A 349 20.58 -18.62 15.84
C ALA A 349 19.14 -19.10 15.53
N LYS A 350 18.18 -18.17 15.68
CA LYS A 350 16.75 -18.44 15.43
C LYS A 350 16.34 -18.11 14.00
#